data_551a7f7c4e6452ab743978fddbb85b37
#
_entry.id   551a7f7c4e6452ab743978fddbb85b37
#
_cell.length_a   1.000
_cell.length_b   1.000
_cell.length_c   1.000
_cell.angle_alpha   90.00
_cell.angle_beta   90.00
_cell.angle_gamma   90.00
#
_symmetry.space_group_name_H-M   'P 1'
#
loop_
_entity.id
_entity.type
_entity.pdbx_description
1 polymer ?
#
loop_
_entity_poly.entity_id
_entity_poly.type
_entity_poly.pdbx_seq_one_letter_code
_entity_poly.pdbx_strand_id
1 'polypeptide(L)'
;RQILTWATTLGVAALLAPGLIIWNQYVNVPKNALEVDVMAWQWGWQYRLPGEDGKLGTTKVTNINDENPFGINVDDPFGRDDILVQSDYINLENNKPVKILLRSVDVLHNWYVPQFRSKMDAVPGIVTFYWFEPNKVGEYEVLCAEYCGVGHYAMRGGVEVQSTEDYLSLIHISEPTRHLL
;
A
#
# COMPACT_ATOMS: atom_id res chain seq x y z
N ARG A 1 -7.81 -39.73 -29.34
CA ARG A 1 -8.37 -39.03 -28.15
C ARG A 1 -7.31 -38.87 -27.05
N GLN A 2 -6.65 -39.94 -26.60
CA GLN A 2 -5.64 -39.88 -25.51
C GLN A 2 -4.49 -38.92 -25.81
N ILE A 3 -3.97 -38.85 -27.03
CA ILE A 3 -2.89 -37.93 -27.42
C ILE A 3 -3.31 -36.49 -27.23
N LEU A 4 -4.51 -36.12 -27.64
CA LEU A 4 -5.01 -34.74 -27.47
C LEU A 4 -5.17 -34.38 -25.99
N THR A 5 -5.71 -35.31 -25.19
CA THR A 5 -5.85 -35.10 -23.73
C THR A 5 -4.49 -34.91 -23.08
N TRP A 6 -3.52 -35.77 -23.36
CA TRP A 6 -2.19 -35.62 -22.77
C TRP A 6 -1.44 -34.37 -23.26
N ALA A 7 -1.56 -34.02 -24.53
CA ALA A 7 -0.92 -32.82 -25.07
C ALA A 7 -1.44 -31.56 -24.39
N THR A 8 -2.75 -31.43 -24.22
CA THR A 8 -3.34 -30.29 -23.50
C THR A 8 -2.99 -30.29 -22.02
N THR A 9 -3.05 -31.44 -21.35
CA THR A 9 -2.70 -31.56 -19.92
C THR A 9 -1.24 -31.16 -19.66
N LEU A 10 -0.30 -31.66 -20.46
CA LEU A 10 1.12 -31.30 -20.33
C LEU A 10 1.37 -29.84 -20.68
N GLY A 11 0.67 -29.29 -21.68
CA GLY A 11 0.74 -27.89 -22.02
C GLY A 11 0.28 -26.99 -20.87
N VAL A 12 -0.87 -27.31 -20.25
CA VAL A 12 -1.37 -26.58 -19.08
C VAL A 12 -0.42 -26.70 -17.89
N ALA A 13 0.09 -27.90 -17.61
CA ALA A 13 1.03 -28.13 -16.52
C ALA A 13 2.34 -27.32 -16.71
N ALA A 14 2.85 -27.28 -17.95
CA ALA A 14 4.05 -26.50 -18.28
C ALA A 14 3.88 -24.99 -18.11
N LEU A 15 2.66 -24.47 -18.31
CA LEU A 15 2.33 -23.05 -18.06
C LEU A 15 2.02 -22.76 -16.60
N LEU A 16 1.36 -23.71 -15.92
CA LEU A 16 0.94 -23.54 -14.53
C LEU A 16 2.13 -23.54 -13.55
N ALA A 17 3.10 -24.41 -13.75
CA ALA A 17 4.24 -24.53 -12.83
C ALA A 17 5.02 -23.23 -12.65
N PRO A 18 5.49 -22.52 -13.71
CA PRO A 18 6.13 -21.22 -13.54
C PRO A 18 5.17 -20.16 -12.99
N GLY A 19 3.89 -20.22 -13.35
CA GLY A 19 2.87 -19.32 -12.81
C GLY A 19 2.72 -19.42 -11.29
N LEU A 20 2.72 -20.64 -10.75
CA LEU A 20 2.67 -20.88 -9.30
C LEU A 20 3.93 -20.37 -8.58
N ILE A 21 5.10 -20.47 -9.20
CA ILE A 21 6.35 -19.93 -8.65
C ILE A 21 6.25 -18.39 -8.54
N ILE A 22 5.80 -17.72 -9.59
CA ILE A 22 5.64 -16.26 -9.61
C ILE A 22 4.56 -15.83 -8.61
N TRP A 23 3.43 -16.55 -8.56
CA TRP A 23 2.38 -16.29 -7.60
C TRP A 23 2.90 -16.41 -6.15
N ASN A 24 3.70 -17.45 -5.86
CA ASN A 24 4.31 -17.62 -4.56
C ASN A 24 5.22 -16.43 -4.19
N GLN A 25 5.98 -15.89 -5.13
CA GLN A 25 6.78 -14.68 -4.91
C GLN A 25 5.90 -13.46 -4.64
N TYR A 26 4.79 -13.32 -5.36
CA TYR A 26 3.87 -12.19 -5.19
C TYR A 26 3.16 -12.18 -3.83
N VAL A 27 2.80 -13.33 -3.27
CA VAL A 27 2.11 -13.41 -1.97
C VAL A 27 3.05 -13.40 -0.77
N ASN A 28 4.33 -13.73 -0.96
CA ASN A 28 5.31 -13.75 0.12
C ASN A 28 6.07 -12.43 0.20
N VAL A 29 5.66 -11.60 1.14
CA VAL A 29 6.27 -10.29 1.39
C VAL A 29 7.69 -10.46 1.97
N PRO A 30 8.69 -9.73 1.45
CA PRO A 30 10.02 -9.67 2.07
C PRO A 30 9.95 -9.18 3.52
N LYS A 31 10.73 -9.78 4.41
CA LYS A 31 10.70 -9.45 5.85
C LYS A 31 11.15 -8.02 6.18
N ASN A 32 11.90 -7.41 5.30
CA ASN A 32 12.40 -6.04 5.41
C ASN A 32 11.55 -5.03 4.63
N ALA A 33 10.35 -5.40 4.21
CA ALA A 33 9.46 -4.48 3.52
C ALA A 33 8.94 -3.40 4.48
N LEU A 34 8.99 -2.14 4.03
CA LEU A 34 8.34 -1.03 4.70
C LEU A 34 6.82 -1.25 4.64
N GLU A 35 6.16 -1.29 5.77
CA GLU A 35 4.69 -1.35 5.80
C GLU A 35 4.10 0.05 5.69
N VAL A 36 3.22 0.25 4.71
CA VAL A 36 2.45 1.49 4.52
C VAL A 36 0.98 1.16 4.62
N ASP A 37 0.28 1.78 5.55
CA ASP A 37 -1.17 1.64 5.70
C ASP A 37 -1.86 2.77 4.91
N VAL A 38 -2.75 2.40 3.99
CA VAL A 38 -3.46 3.30 3.09
C VAL A 38 -4.94 3.27 3.41
N MET A 39 -5.50 4.43 3.69
CA MET A 39 -6.92 4.64 3.90
C MET A 39 -7.52 5.32 2.68
N ALA A 40 -8.56 4.72 2.11
CA ALA A 40 -9.36 5.27 1.03
C ALA A 40 -10.70 5.79 1.54
N TRP A 41 -11.17 6.91 0.98
CA TRP A 41 -12.51 7.44 1.21
C TRP A 41 -13.04 8.17 -0.03
N GLN A 42 -14.28 8.56 -0.03
CA GLN A 42 -14.89 9.37 -1.08
C GLN A 42 -14.59 10.87 -0.88
N TRP A 43 -13.61 11.50 -1.57
CA TRP A 43 -12.74 10.88 -2.58
C TRP A 43 -11.30 11.32 -2.36
N GLY A 44 -10.48 10.46 -1.79
CA GLY A 44 -9.07 10.75 -1.51
C GLY A 44 -8.34 9.57 -0.89
N TRP A 45 -7.08 9.82 -0.59
CA TRP A 45 -6.15 8.88 0.01
C TRP A 45 -5.47 9.48 1.22
N GLN A 46 -5.16 8.67 2.20
CA GLN A 46 -4.34 9.04 3.34
C GLN A 46 -3.41 7.89 3.67
N TYR A 47 -2.23 8.22 4.16
CA TYR A 47 -1.22 7.21 4.43
C TYR A 47 -0.77 7.27 5.89
N ARG A 48 -0.42 6.11 6.42
CA ARG A 48 0.24 5.94 7.69
C ARG A 48 1.51 5.14 7.50
N LEU A 49 2.61 5.68 7.99
CA LEU A 49 3.93 5.09 7.94
C LEU A 49 4.36 4.68 9.34
N PRO A 50 5.15 3.63 9.52
CA PRO A 50 5.79 3.33 10.78
C PRO A 50 6.77 4.45 11.12
N GLY A 51 6.93 4.69 12.41
CA GLY A 51 7.89 5.64 12.92
C GLY A 51 9.33 5.11 12.95
N GLU A 52 10.08 5.56 13.94
CA GLU A 52 11.49 5.18 14.11
C GLU A 52 11.70 3.69 14.40
N ASP A 53 10.72 3.06 15.05
CA ASP A 53 10.78 1.64 15.38
C ASP A 53 10.52 0.72 14.17
N GLY A 54 10.09 1.27 13.03
CA GLY A 54 9.84 0.57 11.78
C GLY A 54 8.63 -0.37 11.82
N LYS A 55 7.69 -0.18 12.77
CA LYS A 55 6.50 -1.01 12.95
C LYS A 55 5.25 -0.17 13.07
N LEU A 56 4.21 -0.55 12.37
CA LEU A 56 2.91 0.08 12.55
C LEU A 56 2.26 -0.40 13.86
N GLY A 57 1.73 0.53 14.63
CA GLY A 57 0.93 0.24 15.81
C GLY A 57 -0.38 -0.47 15.48
N THR A 58 -0.91 -1.19 16.45
CA THR A 58 -2.21 -1.87 16.33
C THR A 58 -3.35 -0.87 16.18
N THR A 59 -4.41 -1.29 15.50
CA THR A 59 -5.60 -0.47 15.27
C THR A 59 -6.83 -1.13 15.86
N LYS A 60 -7.77 -0.32 16.34
CA LYS A 60 -9.07 -0.77 16.85
C LYS A 60 -10.19 0.05 16.20
N VAL A 61 -11.22 -0.64 15.73
CA VAL A 61 -12.39 0.03 15.11
C VAL A 61 -13.06 1.01 16.08
N THR A 62 -13.05 0.70 17.38
CA THR A 62 -13.61 1.57 18.43
C THR A 62 -12.88 2.90 18.59
N ASN A 63 -11.66 3.01 18.09
CA ASN A 63 -10.83 4.23 18.17
C ASN A 63 -10.97 5.11 16.92
N ILE A 64 -11.72 4.67 15.92
CA ILE A 64 -11.91 5.43 14.68
C ILE A 64 -12.78 6.65 14.97
N ASN A 65 -12.25 7.83 14.64
CA ASN A 65 -12.92 9.13 14.67
C ASN A 65 -12.24 10.08 13.67
N ASP A 66 -12.74 11.31 13.55
CA ASP A 66 -12.23 12.29 12.58
C ASP A 66 -10.74 12.64 12.79
N GLU A 67 -10.25 12.56 14.02
CA GLU A 67 -8.84 12.84 14.36
C GLU A 67 -7.96 11.59 14.22
N ASN A 68 -8.56 10.42 14.31
CA ASN A 68 -7.87 9.11 14.23
C ASN A 68 -8.58 8.18 13.23
N PRO A 69 -8.53 8.46 11.94
CA PRO A 69 -9.24 7.71 10.92
C PRO A 69 -8.74 6.26 10.77
N PHE A 70 -7.50 5.99 11.13
CA PHE A 70 -6.94 4.64 11.16
C PHE A 70 -7.31 3.83 12.39
N GLY A 71 -7.86 4.48 13.42
CA GLY A 71 -8.19 3.82 14.69
C GLY A 71 -6.95 3.34 15.46
N ILE A 72 -5.86 4.11 15.39
CA ILE A 72 -4.59 3.79 16.07
C ILE A 72 -4.85 3.61 17.57
N ASN A 73 -4.29 2.55 18.13
CA ASN A 73 -4.33 2.32 19.55
C ASN A 73 -3.21 3.10 20.26
N VAL A 74 -3.55 4.20 20.92
CA VAL A 74 -2.59 5.06 21.62
C VAL A 74 -1.89 4.38 22.80
N ASP A 75 -2.44 3.26 23.30
CA ASP A 75 -1.83 2.46 24.37
C ASP A 75 -0.75 1.52 23.84
N ASP A 76 -0.72 1.30 22.52
CA ASP A 76 0.31 0.50 21.88
C ASP A 76 1.59 1.32 21.71
N PRO A 77 2.71 0.89 22.30
CA PRO A 77 3.97 1.63 22.18
C PRO A 77 4.41 1.82 20.72
N PHE A 78 4.13 0.85 19.84
CA PHE A 78 4.48 0.91 18.41
C PHE A 78 3.63 1.92 17.62
N GLY A 79 2.47 2.31 18.11
CA GLY A 79 1.60 3.28 17.42
C GLY A 79 1.86 4.74 17.78
N ARG A 80 2.72 4.99 18.77
CA ARG A 80 2.96 6.35 19.26
C ARG A 80 3.83 7.19 18.34
N ASP A 81 4.68 6.55 17.58
CA ASP A 81 5.60 7.17 16.63
C ASP A 81 5.16 7.03 15.17
N ASP A 82 4.01 6.41 14.92
CA ASP A 82 3.40 6.33 13.58
C ASP A 82 3.22 7.73 12.97
N ILE A 83 3.58 7.85 11.70
CA ILE A 83 3.49 9.11 10.95
C ILE A 83 2.23 9.10 10.10
N LEU A 84 1.31 10.03 10.36
CA LEU A 84 0.14 10.26 9.52
C LEU A 84 0.46 11.28 8.43
N VAL A 85 0.35 10.85 7.18
CA VAL A 85 0.52 11.70 6.00
C VAL A 85 -0.86 12.11 5.51
N GLN A 86 -1.25 13.35 5.83
CA GLN A 86 -2.53 13.95 5.41
C GLN A 86 -2.41 14.55 4.00
N SER A 87 -2.08 13.70 3.05
CA SER A 87 -1.89 14.07 1.66
C SER A 87 -2.26 12.87 0.78
N ASP A 88 -2.75 13.15 -0.42
CA ASP A 88 -2.94 12.13 -1.45
C ASP A 88 -1.61 11.66 -2.07
N TYR A 89 -0.48 12.21 -1.61
CA TYR A 89 0.88 11.86 -2.07
C TYR A 89 1.68 11.20 -0.98
N ILE A 90 2.48 10.20 -1.37
CA ILE A 90 3.41 9.49 -0.49
C ILE A 90 4.81 9.42 -1.11
N ASN A 91 5.83 9.57 -0.26
CA ASN A 91 7.23 9.40 -0.65
C ASN A 91 7.70 7.98 -0.30
N LEU A 92 8.39 7.33 -1.23
CA LEU A 92 8.95 5.99 -1.06
C LEU A 92 10.43 5.97 -1.46
N GLU A 93 11.20 5.15 -0.78
CA GLU A 93 12.63 4.96 -1.11
C GLU A 93 12.80 3.99 -2.29
N ASN A 94 13.67 4.35 -3.24
CA ASN A 94 14.01 3.51 -4.38
C ASN A 94 14.78 2.24 -3.95
N ASN A 95 14.51 1.10 -4.62
CA ASN A 95 15.11 -0.20 -4.34
C ASN A 95 14.87 -0.71 -2.90
N LYS A 96 13.75 -0.33 -2.30
CA LYS A 96 13.29 -0.88 -1.02
C LYS A 96 11.93 -1.55 -1.21
N PRO A 97 11.74 -2.76 -0.71
CA PRO A 97 10.44 -3.41 -0.77
C PRO A 97 9.43 -2.68 0.12
N VAL A 98 8.24 -2.47 -0.40
CA VAL A 98 7.13 -1.80 0.28
C VAL A 98 5.93 -2.74 0.28
N LYS A 99 5.32 -2.93 1.43
CA LYS A 99 4.06 -3.62 1.61
C LYS A 99 2.96 -2.58 1.85
N ILE A 100 2.03 -2.52 0.94
CA ILE A 100 0.85 -1.66 1.06
C ILE A 100 -0.26 -2.45 1.75
N LEU A 101 -0.78 -1.92 2.85
CA LEU A 101 -1.99 -2.36 3.52
C LEU A 101 -3.11 -1.42 3.09
N LEU A 102 -4.24 -1.94 2.63
CA LEU A 102 -5.34 -1.13 2.08
C LEU A 102 -6.59 -1.29 2.90
N ARG A 103 -7.19 -0.17 3.22
CA ARG A 103 -8.46 -0.04 3.96
C ARG A 103 -9.38 0.94 3.26
N SER A 104 -10.66 0.80 3.51
CA SER A 104 -11.67 1.78 3.09
C SER A 104 -12.60 2.14 4.24
N VAL A 105 -12.97 3.41 4.33
CA VAL A 105 -13.92 3.94 5.33
C VAL A 105 -15.36 3.74 4.89
N ASP A 106 -15.61 3.75 3.58
CA ASP A 106 -16.95 3.89 3.02
C ASP A 106 -17.31 2.81 1.98
N VAL A 107 -16.80 2.91 0.75
CA VAL A 107 -17.13 2.02 -0.36
C VAL A 107 -15.88 1.32 -0.89
N LEU A 108 -16.04 0.48 -1.91
CA LEU A 108 -14.89 -0.10 -2.62
C LEU A 108 -14.12 0.97 -3.37
N HIS A 109 -12.81 0.95 -3.21
CA HIS A 109 -11.84 1.69 -4.00
C HIS A 109 -10.77 0.73 -4.49
N ASN A 110 -9.89 1.18 -5.36
CA ASN A 110 -8.74 0.38 -5.80
C ASN A 110 -7.53 1.29 -5.95
N TRP A 111 -6.48 1.03 -5.18
CA TRP A 111 -5.24 1.77 -5.26
C TRP A 111 -4.41 1.21 -6.41
N TYR A 112 -4.26 2.00 -7.47
CA TYR A 112 -3.63 1.59 -8.72
C TYR A 112 -2.56 2.58 -9.15
N VAL A 113 -1.33 2.09 -9.33
CA VAL A 113 -0.24 2.84 -9.97
C VAL A 113 0.03 2.18 -11.31
N PRO A 114 -0.38 2.78 -12.44
CA PRO A 114 -0.29 2.17 -13.77
C PRO A 114 1.13 1.71 -14.13
N GLN A 115 2.13 2.54 -13.81
CA GLN A 115 3.53 2.25 -14.12
C GLN A 115 4.09 1.08 -13.32
N PHE A 116 3.55 0.81 -12.13
CA PHE A 116 3.93 -0.35 -11.30
C PHE A 116 3.24 -1.64 -11.77
N ARG A 117 2.23 -1.52 -12.63
CA ARG A 117 1.41 -2.64 -13.13
C ARG A 117 0.77 -3.46 -12.01
N SER A 118 0.53 -2.81 -10.88
CA SER A 118 -0.03 -3.40 -9.67
C SER A 118 -1.20 -2.60 -9.17
N LYS A 119 -2.23 -3.31 -8.73
CA LYS A 119 -3.40 -2.72 -8.09
C LYS A 119 -4.00 -3.70 -7.08
N MET A 120 -4.66 -3.17 -6.08
CA MET A 120 -5.37 -3.95 -5.08
C MET A 120 -6.57 -3.17 -4.56
N ASP A 121 -7.66 -3.87 -4.31
CA ASP A 121 -8.88 -3.28 -3.79
C ASP A 121 -8.73 -2.87 -2.32
N ALA A 122 -9.21 -1.68 -1.99
CA ALA A 122 -9.48 -1.22 -0.64
C ALA A 122 -10.94 -1.53 -0.30
N VAL A 123 -11.15 -2.52 0.56
CA VAL A 123 -12.47 -3.09 0.86
C VAL A 123 -12.91 -2.65 2.26
N PRO A 124 -14.11 -2.08 2.44
CA PRO A 124 -14.63 -1.77 3.77
C PRO A 124 -14.66 -2.99 4.69
N GLY A 125 -14.10 -2.85 5.90
CA GLY A 125 -14.08 -3.90 6.91
C GLY A 125 -13.02 -5.00 6.71
N ILE A 126 -12.21 -4.95 5.66
CA ILE A 126 -11.13 -5.90 5.37
C ILE A 126 -9.84 -5.14 5.12
N VAL A 127 -8.72 -5.65 5.61
CA VAL A 127 -7.39 -5.16 5.26
C VAL A 127 -6.84 -6.05 4.17
N THR A 128 -6.74 -5.52 2.96
CA THR A 128 -6.07 -6.19 1.84
C THR A 128 -4.62 -5.75 1.75
N PHE A 129 -3.79 -6.47 1.04
CA PHE A 129 -2.39 -6.10 0.89
C PHE A 129 -1.79 -6.60 -0.42
N TYR A 130 -0.73 -5.95 -0.83
CA TYR A 130 0.25 -6.44 -1.79
C TYR A 130 1.59 -5.75 -1.55
N TRP A 131 2.64 -6.19 -2.23
CA TRP A 131 3.95 -5.59 -2.11
C TRP A 131 4.61 -5.38 -3.47
N PHE A 132 5.52 -4.44 -3.51
CA PHE A 132 6.35 -4.15 -4.67
C PHE A 132 7.68 -3.53 -4.22
N GLU A 133 8.62 -3.45 -5.15
CA GLU A 133 9.89 -2.76 -4.95
C GLU A 133 10.06 -1.75 -6.09
N PRO A 134 9.98 -0.43 -5.81
CA PRO A 134 10.18 0.57 -6.82
C PRO A 134 11.65 0.58 -7.24
N ASN A 135 11.92 0.53 -8.53
CA ASN A 135 13.26 0.39 -9.08
C ASN A 135 13.71 1.60 -9.91
N LYS A 136 12.92 2.66 -9.93
CA LYS A 136 13.22 3.88 -10.67
C LYS A 136 12.68 5.10 -9.94
N VAL A 137 13.57 6.06 -9.69
CA VAL A 137 13.23 7.37 -9.13
C VAL A 137 12.31 8.13 -10.08
N GLY A 138 11.31 8.82 -9.54
CA GLY A 138 10.35 9.62 -10.29
C GLY A 138 9.01 9.77 -9.61
N GLU A 139 8.14 10.54 -10.23
CA GLU A 139 6.76 10.75 -9.79
C GLU A 139 5.81 9.83 -10.56
N TYR A 140 4.89 9.22 -9.84
CA TYR A 140 3.93 8.25 -10.38
C TYR A 140 2.52 8.61 -9.91
N GLU A 141 1.56 8.53 -10.81
CA GLU A 141 0.18 8.83 -10.50
C GLU A 141 -0.50 7.62 -9.83
N VAL A 142 -1.25 7.88 -8.76
CA VAL A 142 -2.18 6.94 -8.13
C VAL A 142 -3.58 7.21 -8.65
N LEU A 143 -4.27 6.19 -9.10
CA LEU A 143 -5.63 6.25 -9.59
C LEU A 143 -6.54 5.32 -8.77
N CYS A 144 -7.79 5.72 -8.58
CA CYS A 144 -8.82 4.79 -8.15
C CYS A 144 -9.28 3.97 -9.38
N ALA A 145 -9.12 2.65 -9.33
CA ALA A 145 -9.48 1.75 -10.43
C ALA A 145 -10.73 0.89 -10.13
N GLU A 146 -11.52 1.28 -9.10
CA GLU A 146 -12.84 0.70 -8.80
C GLU A 146 -13.88 1.81 -8.67
N TYR A 147 -15.03 1.66 -9.32
CA TYR A 147 -16.08 2.69 -9.30
C TYR A 147 -16.59 2.94 -7.88
N CYS A 148 -16.27 4.12 -7.34
CA CYS A 148 -16.55 4.50 -5.96
C CYS A 148 -17.52 5.69 -5.80
N GLY A 149 -18.26 6.04 -6.86
CA GLY A 149 -19.24 7.12 -6.82
C GLY A 149 -18.96 8.25 -7.80
N VAL A 150 -19.64 9.38 -7.64
CA VAL A 150 -19.61 10.49 -8.60
C VAL A 150 -18.24 11.15 -8.73
N GLY A 151 -17.41 11.13 -7.69
CA GLY A 151 -16.05 11.68 -7.70
C GLY A 151 -14.97 10.69 -8.14
N HIS A 152 -15.33 9.47 -8.55
CA HIS A 152 -14.39 8.43 -8.95
C HIS A 152 -13.34 8.89 -9.97
N TYR A 153 -13.75 9.64 -10.99
CA TYR A 153 -12.86 10.13 -12.06
C TYR A 153 -11.81 11.14 -11.55
N ALA A 154 -12.08 11.78 -10.42
CA ALA A 154 -11.21 12.79 -9.81
C ALA A 154 -10.38 12.24 -8.64
N MET A 155 -10.64 11.01 -8.20
CA MET A 155 -9.90 10.38 -7.09
C MET A 155 -8.51 9.97 -7.55
N ARG A 156 -7.55 10.86 -7.32
CA ARG A 156 -6.14 10.73 -7.73
C ARG A 156 -5.23 10.99 -6.55
N GLY A 157 -4.01 10.55 -6.68
CA GLY A 157 -2.92 10.84 -5.76
C GLY A 157 -1.59 10.61 -6.44
N GLY A 158 -0.51 10.51 -5.69
CA GLY A 158 0.81 10.27 -6.25
C GLY A 158 1.74 9.47 -5.34
N VAL A 159 2.69 8.82 -5.98
CA VAL A 159 3.86 8.21 -5.35
C VAL A 159 5.09 8.89 -5.89
N GLU A 160 5.87 9.50 -5.02
CA GLU A 160 7.19 10.02 -5.35
C GLU A 160 8.26 9.01 -4.88
N VAL A 161 8.93 8.37 -5.83
CA VAL A 161 10.04 7.48 -5.53
C VAL A 161 11.32 8.29 -5.56
N GLN A 162 12.00 8.35 -4.42
CA GLN A 162 13.18 9.17 -4.21
C GLN A 162 14.45 8.31 -4.07
N SER A 163 15.61 8.94 -4.28
CA SER A 163 16.88 8.32 -3.90
C SER A 163 16.94 8.13 -2.38
N THR A 164 17.80 7.22 -1.90
CA THR A 164 18.01 7.02 -0.46
C THR A 164 18.42 8.32 0.24
N GLU A 165 19.25 9.14 -0.41
CA GLU A 165 19.75 10.40 0.14
C GLU A 165 18.61 11.43 0.30
N ASP A 166 17.80 11.62 -0.74
CA ASP A 166 16.68 12.55 -0.71
C ASP A 166 15.60 12.11 0.28
N TYR A 167 15.28 10.81 0.30
CA TYR A 167 14.30 10.23 1.21
C TYR A 167 14.67 10.42 2.67
N LEU A 168 15.94 10.16 3.04
CA LEU A 168 16.43 10.38 4.41
C LEU A 168 16.42 11.86 4.79
N SER A 169 16.77 12.76 3.86
CA SER A 169 16.69 14.20 4.12
C SER A 169 15.27 14.67 4.43
N LEU A 170 14.28 14.12 3.71
CA LEU A 170 12.87 14.43 3.93
C LEU A 170 12.38 13.96 5.32
N ILE A 171 12.76 12.77 5.75
CA ILE A 171 12.40 12.24 7.07
C ILE A 171 12.99 13.14 8.17
N HIS A 172 14.26 13.51 8.07
CA HIS A 172 14.89 14.41 9.04
C HIS A 172 14.24 15.80 9.12
N ILE A 173 13.66 16.30 8.02
CA ILE A 173 12.93 17.58 8.01
C ILE A 173 11.54 17.43 8.65
N SER A 174 10.89 16.29 8.53
CA SER A 174 9.55 16.03 9.07
C SER A 174 9.53 15.72 10.57
N GLU A 175 10.66 15.36 11.18
CA GLU A 175 10.77 15.09 12.62
C GLU A 175 10.45 16.28 13.54
N PRO A 176 10.77 17.54 13.23
CA PRO A 176 10.47 18.67 14.13
C PRO A 176 8.98 18.93 14.37
N THR A 177 8.11 18.45 13.51
CA THR A 177 6.65 18.66 13.62
C THR A 177 5.95 17.68 14.57
N ARG A 178 6.65 16.65 15.04
CA ARG A 178 6.11 15.63 15.96
C ARG A 178 5.84 16.10 17.38
N HIS A 179 6.37 17.24 17.81
CA HIS A 179 6.27 17.73 19.18
C HIS A 179 5.07 18.67 19.43
N LEU A 180 4.13 18.78 18.51
CA LEU A 180 2.98 19.70 18.61
C LEU A 180 1.61 19.03 18.52
N LEU A 181 1.51 17.72 18.87
CA LEU A 181 0.21 17.06 19.10
C LEU A 181 0.12 16.56 20.52
#